data_febad26cd167a94c73e109b531c96419
#
_entry.id   febad26cd167a94c73e109b531c96419
#
_cell.length_a   1.000
_cell.length_b   1.000
_cell.length_c   1.000
_cell.angle_alpha   90.00
_cell.angle_beta   90.00
_cell.angle_gamma   90.00
#
_symmetry.space_group_name_H-M   'P 1'
#
loop_
_entity.id
_entity.type
_entity.pdbx_description
1 polymer ?
#
loop_
_entity_poly.entity_id
_entity_poly.type
_entity_poly.pdbx_seq_one_letter_code
_entity_poly.pdbx_strand_id
1 'polypeptide(L)'
;MKELKIFEQNKHTKYYIDNLGNTYSSSDYNSNGELRPHKQTLNRGKYLYVRTLQGNYQVHRLVAKYFIPNPHNKKVVNHIDGNKQNNNMNNLEWVTHKENTQHAMQNGLIKLSKKGSYKKYTQEQYNDVLKMIKSGMTYSQAGEKYNMPYSTVAHFIRGSRGVKNEN
;
A
#
# COMPACT_ATOMS: atom_id res chain seq x y z
N MET A 1 -24.73 16.58 -8.94
CA MET A 1 -24.59 16.56 -10.41
C MET A 1 -23.34 15.77 -10.81
N LYS A 2 -23.40 15.09 -11.95
CA LYS A 2 -22.24 14.37 -12.52
C LYS A 2 -21.29 15.38 -13.16
N GLU A 3 -20.07 15.46 -12.66
CA GLU A 3 -19.02 16.33 -13.19
C GLU A 3 -17.98 15.50 -13.92
N LEU A 4 -17.56 15.93 -15.12
CA LEU A 4 -16.59 15.22 -15.98
C LEU A 4 -15.31 16.04 -16.10
N LYS A 5 -14.16 15.35 -15.97
CA LYS A 5 -12.83 15.92 -16.22
C LYS A 5 -12.06 15.06 -17.23
N ILE A 6 -11.35 15.72 -18.15
CA ILE A 6 -10.39 15.03 -19.03
C ILE A 6 -9.13 14.76 -18.23
N PHE A 7 -8.67 13.50 -18.19
CA PHE A 7 -7.44 13.14 -17.50
C PHE A 7 -6.29 12.74 -18.43
N GLU A 8 -6.63 12.40 -19.69
CA GLU A 8 -5.66 12.12 -20.75
C GLU A 8 -6.29 12.44 -22.11
N GLN A 9 -5.47 12.97 -23.02
CA GLN A 9 -5.89 13.21 -24.40
C GLN A 9 -4.71 13.14 -25.36
N ASN A 10 -5.02 12.75 -26.61
CA ASN A 10 -4.16 12.92 -27.78
C ASN A 10 -4.97 13.60 -28.91
N LYS A 11 -4.39 13.64 -30.14
CA LYS A 11 -5.04 14.28 -31.28
C LYS A 11 -6.45 13.73 -31.57
N HIS A 12 -6.69 12.41 -31.35
CA HIS A 12 -7.90 11.73 -31.80
C HIS A 12 -8.71 11.08 -30.67
N THR A 13 -8.19 11.01 -29.46
CA THR A 13 -8.84 10.30 -28.35
C THR A 13 -8.72 11.13 -27.08
N LYS A 14 -9.83 11.24 -26.34
CA LYS A 14 -9.90 11.84 -25.01
C LYS A 14 -10.45 10.85 -24.02
N TYR A 15 -9.86 10.81 -22.82
CA TYR A 15 -10.30 9.98 -21.70
C TYR A 15 -10.80 10.86 -20.57
N TYR A 16 -11.92 10.46 -19.99
CA TYR A 16 -12.64 11.23 -18.98
C TYR A 16 -12.86 10.42 -17.72
N ILE A 17 -12.91 11.11 -16.61
CA ILE A 17 -13.30 10.61 -15.30
C ILE A 17 -14.45 11.47 -14.75
N ASP A 18 -15.45 10.85 -14.10
CA ASP A 18 -16.47 11.57 -13.35
C ASP A 18 -16.21 11.51 -11.83
N ASN A 19 -16.92 12.35 -11.10
CA ASN A 19 -16.85 12.43 -9.63
C ASN A 19 -17.41 11.20 -8.90
N LEU A 20 -18.06 10.28 -9.63
CA LEU A 20 -18.52 8.99 -9.11
C LEU A 20 -17.53 7.85 -9.35
N GLY A 21 -16.45 8.11 -10.08
CA GLY A 21 -15.42 7.13 -10.43
C GLY A 21 -15.68 6.35 -11.71
N ASN A 22 -16.62 6.77 -12.56
CA ASN A 22 -16.79 6.15 -13.87
C ASN A 22 -15.84 6.76 -14.89
N THR A 23 -15.38 5.96 -15.84
CA THR A 23 -14.45 6.37 -16.90
C THR A 23 -15.12 6.28 -18.26
N TYR A 24 -14.75 7.20 -19.13
CA TYR A 24 -15.29 7.32 -20.48
C TYR A 24 -14.17 7.63 -21.47
N SER A 25 -14.43 7.35 -22.73
CA SER A 25 -13.56 7.77 -23.83
C SER A 25 -14.38 8.32 -24.99
N SER A 26 -13.81 9.27 -25.72
CA SER A 26 -14.30 9.66 -27.04
C SER A 26 -13.16 9.51 -28.05
N SER A 27 -13.45 9.06 -29.26
CA SER A 27 -12.45 8.89 -30.32
C SER A 27 -13.05 9.23 -31.66
N ASP A 28 -12.33 9.99 -32.45
CA ASP A 28 -12.74 10.36 -33.81
C ASP A 28 -12.91 9.12 -34.72
N TYR A 29 -12.15 8.04 -34.41
CA TYR A 29 -12.19 6.80 -35.20
C TYR A 29 -13.29 5.83 -34.78
N ASN A 30 -13.54 5.71 -33.46
CA ASN A 30 -14.37 4.64 -32.92
C ASN A 30 -15.74 5.12 -32.43
N SER A 31 -15.92 6.42 -32.23
CA SER A 31 -17.14 6.99 -31.64
C SER A 31 -17.60 8.30 -32.28
N ASN A 32 -16.99 8.73 -33.39
CA ASN A 32 -17.27 10.03 -34.01
C ASN A 32 -17.29 11.21 -33.00
N GLY A 33 -16.39 11.15 -32.00
CA GLY A 33 -16.36 12.10 -30.92
C GLY A 33 -17.37 11.88 -29.78
N GLU A 34 -18.28 10.91 -29.90
CA GLU A 34 -19.25 10.60 -28.86
C GLU A 34 -18.56 10.00 -27.60
N LEU A 35 -19.11 10.34 -26.44
CA LEU A 35 -18.67 9.86 -25.15
C LEU A 35 -19.21 8.46 -24.88
N ARG A 36 -18.32 7.47 -24.75
CA ARG A 36 -18.67 6.08 -24.45
C ARG A 36 -18.04 5.61 -23.15
N PRO A 37 -18.72 4.73 -22.37
CA PRO A 37 -18.12 4.11 -21.18
C PRO A 37 -16.80 3.44 -21.54
N HIS A 38 -15.76 3.69 -20.75
CA HIS A 38 -14.46 3.07 -20.91
C HIS A 38 -14.22 2.03 -19.83
N LYS A 39 -13.78 0.84 -20.25
CA LYS A 39 -13.67 -0.34 -19.39
C LYS A 39 -12.67 -0.14 -18.26
N GLN A 40 -13.09 -0.47 -17.06
CA GLN A 40 -12.24 -0.59 -15.88
C GLN A 40 -11.93 -2.06 -15.57
N THR A 41 -10.77 -2.32 -14.98
CA THR A 41 -10.31 -3.66 -14.60
C THR A 41 -9.83 -3.68 -13.16
N LEU A 42 -10.03 -4.80 -12.47
CA LEU A 42 -9.48 -5.02 -11.13
C LEU A 42 -8.06 -5.54 -11.19
N ASN A 43 -7.18 -5.01 -10.35
CA ASN A 43 -5.87 -5.59 -10.12
C ASN A 43 -5.88 -6.62 -8.98
N ARG A 44 -4.74 -7.27 -8.72
CA ARG A 44 -4.56 -8.21 -7.61
C ARG A 44 -4.86 -7.58 -6.23
N GLY A 45 -4.63 -6.28 -6.07
CA GLY A 45 -4.93 -5.50 -4.85
C GLY A 45 -6.40 -5.08 -4.72
N LYS A 46 -7.28 -5.52 -5.61
CA LYS A 46 -8.72 -5.20 -5.68
C LYS A 46 -9.03 -3.72 -5.94
N TYR A 47 -8.08 -2.95 -6.50
CA TYR A 47 -8.32 -1.59 -6.98
C TYR A 47 -8.78 -1.60 -8.43
N LEU A 48 -9.67 -0.67 -8.79
CA LEU A 48 -10.07 -0.43 -10.17
C LEU A 48 -8.99 0.40 -10.90
N TYR A 49 -8.69 -0.03 -12.11
CA TYR A 49 -7.78 0.64 -13.04
C TYR A 49 -8.47 0.88 -14.37
N VAL A 50 -8.10 1.97 -14.99
CA VAL A 50 -8.41 2.27 -16.38
C VAL A 50 -7.11 2.21 -17.19
N ARG A 51 -7.17 1.52 -18.34
CA ARG A 51 -6.07 1.45 -19.28
C ARG A 51 -6.32 2.42 -20.44
N THR A 52 -5.33 3.24 -20.75
CA THR A 52 -5.36 4.20 -21.84
C THR A 52 -4.20 3.95 -22.80
N LEU A 53 -4.03 4.82 -23.80
CA LEU A 53 -2.89 4.74 -24.73
C LEU A 53 -1.54 5.07 -24.06
N GLN A 54 -1.53 5.93 -23.04
CA GLN A 54 -0.31 6.36 -22.36
C GLN A 54 0.01 5.51 -21.11
N GLY A 55 -0.95 4.73 -20.58
CA GLY A 55 -0.68 3.91 -19.41
C GLY A 55 -1.90 3.40 -18.66
N ASN A 56 -1.63 2.94 -17.45
CA ASN A 56 -2.63 2.43 -16.52
C ASN A 56 -2.77 3.37 -15.33
N TYR A 57 -3.99 3.81 -15.05
CA TYR A 57 -4.30 4.75 -13.98
C TYR A 57 -5.22 4.11 -12.94
N GLN A 58 -4.92 4.34 -11.67
CA GLN A 58 -5.82 3.95 -10.57
C GLN A 58 -7.01 4.91 -10.51
N VAL A 59 -8.24 4.37 -10.58
CA VAL A 59 -9.45 5.18 -10.66
C VAL A 59 -9.61 6.10 -9.44
N HIS A 60 -9.45 5.57 -8.22
CA HIS A 60 -9.53 6.38 -6.99
C HIS A 60 -8.53 7.56 -6.97
N ARG A 61 -7.32 7.38 -7.53
CA ARG A 61 -6.33 8.44 -7.60
C ARG A 61 -6.69 9.51 -8.63
N LEU A 62 -7.32 9.12 -9.75
CA LEU A 62 -7.84 10.08 -10.72
C LEU A 62 -8.96 10.91 -10.09
N VAL A 63 -9.94 10.27 -9.44
CA VAL A 63 -11.02 10.99 -8.75
C VAL A 63 -10.45 11.94 -7.70
N ALA A 64 -9.56 11.47 -6.85
CA ALA A 64 -8.97 12.31 -5.81
C ALA A 64 -8.20 13.50 -6.41
N LYS A 65 -7.43 13.27 -7.49
CA LYS A 65 -6.66 14.32 -8.16
C LYS A 65 -7.52 15.43 -8.75
N TYR A 66 -8.67 15.10 -9.32
CA TYR A 66 -9.48 16.05 -10.08
C TYR A 66 -10.65 16.66 -9.31
N PHE A 67 -11.10 16.01 -8.24
CA PHE A 67 -12.32 16.42 -7.55
C PHE A 67 -12.14 16.69 -6.05
N ILE A 68 -11.00 16.32 -5.44
CA ILE A 68 -10.78 16.48 -4.00
C ILE A 68 -9.61 17.41 -3.74
N PRO A 69 -9.81 18.57 -3.10
CA PRO A 69 -8.73 19.48 -2.74
C PRO A 69 -7.67 18.80 -1.87
N ASN A 70 -6.40 19.08 -2.14
CA ASN A 70 -5.26 18.56 -1.36
C ASN A 70 -4.29 19.69 -0.93
N PRO A 71 -4.73 20.63 -0.09
CA PRO A 71 -3.92 21.79 0.30
C PRO A 71 -2.64 21.42 1.06
N HIS A 72 -2.62 20.25 1.72
CA HIS A 72 -1.46 19.76 2.48
C HIS A 72 -0.57 18.79 1.69
N ASN A 73 -0.80 18.63 0.40
CA ASN A 73 -0.04 17.75 -0.49
C ASN A 73 0.17 16.32 0.06
N LYS A 74 -0.88 15.75 0.67
CA LYS A 74 -0.89 14.38 1.19
C LYS A 74 -0.77 13.38 0.03
N LYS A 75 -0.07 12.26 0.24
CA LYS A 75 0.32 11.34 -0.85
C LYS A 75 -0.58 10.14 -1.01
N VAL A 76 -1.38 9.81 -0.01
CA VAL A 76 -2.23 8.61 0.02
C VAL A 76 -3.68 8.99 -0.17
N VAL A 77 -4.41 8.19 -0.95
CA VAL A 77 -5.87 8.27 -1.06
C VAL A 77 -6.47 7.10 -0.30
N ASN A 78 -7.33 7.40 0.67
CA ASN A 78 -8.06 6.42 1.48
C ASN A 78 -9.50 6.28 0.98
N HIS A 79 -10.06 5.06 1.10
CA HIS A 79 -11.50 4.81 0.95
C HIS A 79 -12.13 4.81 2.34
N ILE A 80 -13.00 5.76 2.62
CA ILE A 80 -13.61 5.98 3.94
C ILE A 80 -14.37 4.74 4.42
N ASP A 81 -15.09 4.07 3.51
CA ASP A 81 -15.83 2.82 3.79
C ASP A 81 -14.96 1.55 3.74
N GLY A 82 -13.66 1.67 3.44
CA GLY A 82 -12.75 0.54 3.24
C GLY A 82 -12.96 -0.26 1.95
N ASN A 83 -13.97 0.06 1.14
CA ASN A 83 -14.25 -0.61 -0.13
C ASN A 83 -13.46 0.00 -1.27
N LYS A 84 -12.42 -0.69 -1.71
CA LYS A 84 -11.51 -0.26 -2.79
C LYS A 84 -12.15 -0.10 -4.17
N GLN A 85 -13.40 -0.49 -4.32
CA GLN A 85 -14.15 -0.37 -5.58
C GLN A 85 -15.11 0.82 -5.55
N ASN A 86 -15.41 1.39 -4.39
CA ASN A 86 -16.25 2.58 -4.26
C ASN A 86 -15.42 3.86 -4.45
N ASN A 87 -15.26 4.27 -5.70
CA ASN A 87 -14.43 5.41 -6.08
C ASN A 87 -15.21 6.74 -6.18
N ASN A 88 -16.38 6.83 -5.56
CA ASN A 88 -17.11 8.09 -5.45
C ASN A 88 -16.27 9.12 -4.65
N MET A 89 -16.21 10.38 -5.13
CA MET A 89 -15.43 11.45 -4.47
C MET A 89 -15.79 11.62 -2.99
N ASN A 90 -17.06 11.43 -2.62
CA ASN A 90 -17.52 11.54 -1.23
C ASN A 90 -17.03 10.39 -0.32
N ASN A 91 -16.50 9.32 -0.91
CA ASN A 91 -15.91 8.17 -0.21
C ASN A 91 -14.39 8.19 -0.20
N LEU A 92 -13.77 9.21 -0.78
CA LEU A 92 -12.31 9.30 -0.90
C LEU A 92 -11.79 10.51 -0.14
N GLU A 93 -10.61 10.36 0.44
CA GLU A 93 -9.91 11.45 1.14
C GLU A 93 -8.40 11.37 0.95
N TRP A 94 -7.73 12.53 0.96
CA TRP A 94 -6.28 12.60 1.00
C TRP A 94 -5.78 12.45 2.43
N VAL A 95 -4.89 11.47 2.66
CA VAL A 95 -4.35 11.15 3.98
C VAL A 95 -2.83 10.97 3.94
N THR A 96 -2.20 11.04 5.10
CA THR A 96 -0.83 10.56 5.30
C THR A 96 -0.82 9.04 5.48
N HIS A 97 0.35 8.42 5.36
CA HIS A 97 0.49 6.97 5.65
C HIS A 97 0.08 6.62 7.09
N LYS A 98 0.36 7.50 8.06
CA LYS A 98 -0.01 7.31 9.47
C LYS A 98 -1.53 7.31 9.65
N GLU A 99 -2.21 8.31 9.11
CA GLU A 99 -3.68 8.42 9.16
C GLU A 99 -4.35 7.21 8.49
N ASN A 100 -3.86 6.81 7.31
CA ASN A 100 -4.39 5.64 6.60
C ASN A 100 -4.23 4.34 7.40
N THR A 101 -3.08 4.14 8.06
CA THR A 101 -2.86 2.99 8.93
C THR A 101 -3.78 3.01 10.14
N GLN A 102 -3.97 4.17 10.75
CA GLN A 102 -4.84 4.35 11.90
C GLN A 102 -6.31 4.06 11.54
N HIS A 103 -6.79 4.59 10.40
CA HIS A 103 -8.11 4.29 9.86
C HIS A 103 -8.31 2.79 9.64
N ALA A 104 -7.33 2.12 9.02
CA ALA A 104 -7.38 0.69 8.76
C ALA A 104 -7.41 -0.16 10.06
N MET A 105 -6.74 0.29 11.13
CA MET A 105 -6.81 -0.33 12.46
C MET A 105 -8.17 -0.15 13.11
N GLN A 106 -8.71 1.07 13.10
CA GLN A 106 -10.03 1.40 13.71
C GLN A 106 -11.18 0.64 13.05
N ASN A 107 -11.10 0.45 11.73
CA ASN A 107 -12.11 -0.28 10.96
C ASN A 107 -11.85 -1.79 10.85
N GLY A 108 -10.88 -2.34 11.59
CA GLY A 108 -10.56 -3.77 11.57
C GLY A 108 -10.05 -4.30 10.22
N LEU A 109 -9.65 -3.41 9.30
CA LEU A 109 -9.15 -3.76 7.97
C LEU A 109 -7.74 -4.36 8.03
N ILE A 110 -7.00 -4.07 9.09
CA ILE A 110 -5.71 -4.68 9.42
C ILE A 110 -5.89 -5.48 10.70
N LYS A 111 -5.70 -6.79 10.61
CA LYS A 111 -5.48 -7.60 11.82
C LYS A 111 -4.14 -7.16 12.39
N LEU A 112 -4.16 -6.49 13.53
CA LEU A 112 -2.94 -6.32 14.32
C LEU A 112 -2.40 -7.73 14.55
N SER A 113 -1.29 -8.08 13.91
CA SER A 113 -0.51 -9.22 14.35
C SER A 113 -0.25 -8.96 15.84
N LYS A 114 -0.70 -9.84 16.71
CA LYS A 114 -0.42 -9.74 18.16
C LYS A 114 1.08 -9.47 18.28
N LYS A 115 1.46 -8.28 18.77
CA LYS A 115 2.84 -7.92 19.05
C LYS A 115 3.35 -9.03 19.98
N GLY A 116 4.08 -10.00 19.46
CA GLY A 116 4.48 -11.20 20.21
C GLY A 116 4.30 -12.53 19.48
N SER A 117 3.58 -12.60 18.34
CA SER A 117 3.28 -13.87 17.67
C SER A 117 4.45 -14.48 16.87
N TYR A 118 5.61 -13.86 16.82
CA TYR A 118 6.79 -14.36 16.12
C TYR A 118 8.09 -14.31 16.91
N LYS A 119 8.05 -14.35 18.24
CA LYS A 119 9.22 -14.81 18.96
C LYS A 119 9.16 -16.34 18.98
N LYS A 120 9.58 -16.96 17.87
CA LYS A 120 9.81 -18.42 17.82
C LYS A 120 10.78 -18.86 18.93
N TYR A 121 11.56 -17.91 19.46
CA TYR A 121 12.57 -18.09 20.47
C TYR A 121 12.41 -17.06 21.59
N THR A 122 12.65 -17.49 22.85
CA THR A 122 12.57 -16.60 24.03
C THR A 122 13.79 -15.69 24.13
N GLN A 123 13.70 -14.62 24.94
CA GLN A 123 14.85 -13.74 25.22
C GLN A 123 15.99 -14.51 25.91
N GLU A 124 15.65 -15.48 26.73
CA GLU A 124 16.62 -16.33 27.42
C GLU A 124 17.41 -17.19 26.42
N GLN A 125 16.75 -17.81 25.45
CA GLN A 125 17.39 -18.55 24.36
C GLN A 125 18.33 -17.66 23.54
N TYR A 126 17.94 -16.42 23.23
CA TYR A 126 18.81 -15.49 22.55
C TYR A 126 20.02 -15.10 23.39
N ASN A 127 19.85 -14.87 24.69
CA ASN A 127 20.97 -14.54 25.60
C ASN A 127 21.95 -15.71 25.74
N ASP A 128 21.46 -16.95 25.73
CA ASP A 128 22.29 -18.14 25.80
C ASP A 128 23.12 -18.32 24.50
N VAL A 129 22.48 -18.17 23.34
CA VAL A 129 23.16 -18.15 22.04
C VAL A 129 24.24 -17.05 21.98
N LEU A 130 23.97 -15.88 22.53
CA LEU A 130 24.96 -14.79 22.61
C LEU A 130 26.18 -15.17 23.47
N LYS A 131 25.95 -15.87 24.61
CA LYS A 131 27.05 -16.39 25.47
C LYS A 131 27.91 -17.39 24.70
N MET A 132 27.28 -18.34 23.98
CA MET A 132 28.00 -19.34 23.17
C MET A 132 28.86 -18.70 22.09
N ILE A 133 28.34 -17.66 21.41
CA ILE A 133 29.10 -16.92 20.40
C ILE A 133 30.30 -16.20 21.04
N LYS A 134 30.10 -15.58 22.22
CA LYS A 134 31.17 -14.92 22.97
C LYS A 134 32.24 -15.89 23.44
N SER A 135 31.91 -17.18 23.65
CA SER A 135 32.86 -18.23 23.96
C SER A 135 33.61 -18.82 22.73
N GLY A 136 33.35 -18.27 21.53
CA GLY A 136 34.06 -18.64 20.30
C GLY A 136 33.32 -19.58 19.36
N MET A 137 32.05 -19.92 19.65
CA MET A 137 31.23 -20.72 18.73
C MET A 137 30.81 -19.91 17.49
N THR A 138 30.69 -20.60 16.37
CA THR A 138 30.10 -20.01 15.16
C THR A 138 28.58 -19.80 15.35
N TYR A 139 27.98 -18.93 14.54
CA TYR A 139 26.55 -18.66 14.57
C TYR A 139 25.70 -19.92 14.30
N SER A 140 26.18 -20.83 13.44
CA SER A 140 25.51 -22.10 13.17
C SER A 140 25.55 -23.00 14.38
N GLN A 141 26.71 -23.22 14.97
CA GLN A 141 26.88 -24.06 16.17
C GLN A 141 26.08 -23.54 17.37
N ALA A 142 26.13 -22.22 17.62
CA ALA A 142 25.36 -21.62 18.71
C ALA A 142 23.84 -21.70 18.49
N GLY A 143 23.39 -21.70 17.24
CA GLY A 143 21.97 -21.83 16.90
C GLY A 143 21.41 -23.25 17.02
N GLU A 144 22.23 -24.29 16.88
CA GLU A 144 21.83 -25.70 16.87
C GLU A 144 21.08 -26.11 18.13
N LYS A 145 21.54 -25.69 19.30
CA LYS A 145 20.90 -25.99 20.59
C LYS A 145 19.41 -25.68 20.64
N TYR A 146 18.96 -24.65 19.95
CA TYR A 146 17.56 -24.20 19.93
C TYR A 146 16.90 -24.35 18.55
N ASN A 147 17.54 -25.08 17.64
CA ASN A 147 17.10 -25.22 16.25
C ASN A 147 16.88 -23.84 15.57
N MET A 148 17.79 -22.91 15.85
CA MET A 148 17.75 -21.52 15.42
C MET A 148 18.58 -21.38 14.15
N PRO A 149 17.99 -21.01 12.99
CA PRO A 149 18.72 -20.86 11.73
C PRO A 149 19.82 -19.80 11.85
N TYR A 150 20.91 -19.96 11.11
CA TYR A 150 21.99 -18.99 11.00
C TYR A 150 21.48 -17.55 10.75
N SER A 151 20.52 -17.39 9.84
CA SER A 151 19.94 -16.08 9.50
C SER A 151 19.27 -15.40 10.70
N THR A 152 18.61 -16.17 11.56
CA THR A 152 17.97 -15.67 12.79
C THR A 152 19.02 -15.23 13.82
N VAL A 153 20.06 -16.04 14.03
CA VAL A 153 21.18 -15.71 14.92
C VAL A 153 21.92 -14.47 14.42
N ALA A 154 22.25 -14.42 13.12
CA ALA A 154 22.94 -13.28 12.51
C ALA A 154 22.14 -11.97 12.60
N HIS A 155 20.82 -12.03 12.41
CA HIS A 155 19.94 -10.86 12.54
C HIS A 155 19.91 -10.36 14.00
N PHE A 156 19.79 -11.25 14.96
CA PHE A 156 19.82 -10.91 16.39
C PHE A 156 21.13 -10.21 16.79
N ILE A 157 22.28 -10.79 16.39
CA ILE A 157 23.60 -10.23 16.73
C ILE A 157 23.84 -8.86 16.09
N ARG A 158 23.36 -8.64 14.85
CA ARG A 158 23.42 -7.31 14.21
C ARG A 158 22.57 -6.28 14.94
N GLY A 159 21.37 -6.66 15.39
CA GLY A 159 20.47 -5.81 16.17
C GLY A 159 21.03 -5.46 17.55
N SER A 160 21.67 -6.42 18.23
CA SER A 160 22.27 -6.20 19.55
C SER A 160 23.53 -5.32 19.54
N ARG A 161 24.25 -5.22 18.41
CA ARG A 161 25.37 -4.28 18.24
C ARG A 161 24.96 -2.81 18.14
N GLY A 162 23.69 -2.53 17.86
CA GLY A 162 23.12 -1.17 17.76
C GLY A 162 22.63 -0.59 19.09
N VAL A 163 22.55 -1.39 20.15
CA VAL A 163 22.22 -0.91 21.50
C VAL A 163 23.53 -0.43 22.14
N LYS A 164 23.83 0.86 21.98
CA LYS A 164 24.90 1.51 22.77
C LYS A 164 24.53 1.36 24.23
N ASN A 165 25.43 0.79 25.03
CA ASN A 165 25.38 0.87 26.48
C ASN A 165 25.44 2.36 26.86
N GLU A 166 24.31 2.92 27.24
CA GLU A 166 24.29 4.13 28.06
C GLU A 166 24.61 3.67 29.48
N ASN A 167 25.85 3.93 29.89
CA ASN A 167 26.27 3.97 31.29
C ASN A 167 25.82 5.27 31.90
#